data_b08501f0e065d426850aec0e3f57ba91
#
_entry.id   b08501f0e065d426850aec0e3f57ba91
#
_cell.length_a   1.000
_cell.length_b   1.000
_cell.length_c   1.000
_cell.angle_alpha   90.00
_cell.angle_beta   90.00
_cell.angle_gamma   90.00
#
_symmetry.space_group_name_H-M   'P 1'
#
loop_
_entity.id
_entity.type
_entity.pdbx_description
1 polymer ?
#
loop_
_entity_poly.entity_id
_entity_poly.type
_entity_poly.pdbx_seq_one_letter_code
_entity_poly.pdbx_strand_id
1 'polypeptide(L)'
;SPLQKTFAAFSDEPGLTLFTTKTAAAEQAQYPASHEFSRGTDVSVFADVTRGHRGEKSAFIEFKEEGMVERIEMVSTPTLGRFEFVASSLQEPFEYRVVTPTLESPWETLSPFDPPALVQAKWTVYPPAYTNMDSFEHLGFGYLRAPEGSVLQLELEVEKSPERVGATIHGLESNATLAVKAPAVFGYSKELQSEWTGRLSLTDLDAPERGSVQYDEFVFAPIPDEPPLVEITEPAKDLQLPADANLLVEVFASDDHGVADVRINVSHAGEKEEETLFVEPVEKEKKLSYILDLSERALAVG
;
A
#
# COMPACT_ATOMS: atom_id res chain seq x y z
N SER A 1 -10.60 -35.82 -1.17
CA SER A 1 -9.63 -36.09 -2.26
C SER A 1 -10.20 -35.52 -3.56
N PRO A 2 -9.47 -34.73 -4.37
CA PRO A 2 -9.98 -34.14 -5.62
C PRO A 2 -10.42 -35.23 -6.64
N LEU A 3 -9.92 -36.43 -6.51
CA LEU A 3 -10.26 -37.57 -7.38
C LEU A 3 -11.68 -38.11 -7.16
N GLN A 4 -12.25 -38.02 -5.95
CA GLN A 4 -13.63 -38.52 -5.71
C GLN A 4 -14.71 -37.63 -6.32
N LYS A 5 -14.43 -36.32 -6.47
CA LYS A 5 -15.39 -35.36 -7.06
C LYS A 5 -15.41 -35.38 -8.59
N THR A 6 -14.31 -35.77 -9.21
CA THR A 6 -14.23 -35.94 -10.68
C THR A 6 -15.01 -37.16 -11.17
N PHE A 7 -15.16 -38.20 -10.35
CA PHE A 7 -15.94 -39.38 -10.71
C PHE A 7 -17.46 -39.15 -10.76
N ALA A 8 -18.00 -38.26 -9.91
CA ALA A 8 -19.42 -37.93 -9.96
C ALA A 8 -19.84 -37.20 -11.25
N ALA A 9 -18.89 -36.55 -11.95
CA ALA A 9 -19.13 -35.90 -13.23
C ALA A 9 -19.28 -36.91 -14.41
N PHE A 10 -18.94 -38.19 -14.22
CA PHE A 10 -19.01 -39.25 -15.23
C PHE A 10 -20.05 -40.33 -14.92
N SER A 11 -20.75 -40.24 -13.77
CA SER A 11 -21.86 -41.16 -13.51
C SER A 11 -23.08 -40.73 -14.33
N ASP A 12 -23.76 -41.71 -14.95
CA ASP A 12 -25.05 -41.48 -15.61
C ASP A 12 -26.21 -41.27 -14.60
N GLU A 13 -25.92 -41.35 -13.30
CA GLU A 13 -26.89 -41.09 -12.24
C GLU A 13 -27.22 -39.61 -12.12
N PRO A 14 -28.51 -39.29 -11.95
CA PRO A 14 -28.93 -37.93 -11.72
C PRO A 14 -28.31 -37.39 -10.43
N GLY A 15 -27.74 -36.21 -10.48
CA GLY A 15 -27.06 -35.61 -9.35
C GLY A 15 -27.35 -34.13 -9.23
N LEU A 16 -27.30 -33.63 -8.00
CA LEU A 16 -27.38 -32.24 -7.66
C LEU A 16 -26.04 -31.84 -7.03
N THR A 17 -25.40 -30.83 -7.61
CA THR A 17 -24.14 -30.32 -7.12
C THR A 17 -24.31 -28.87 -6.67
N LEU A 18 -23.90 -28.56 -5.42
CA LEU A 18 -23.97 -27.22 -4.86
C LEU A 18 -22.61 -26.56 -4.87
N PHE A 19 -22.61 -25.27 -5.07
CA PHE A 19 -21.46 -24.42 -4.82
C PHE A 19 -21.90 -23.02 -4.44
N THR A 20 -21.04 -22.35 -3.71
CA THR A 20 -21.27 -20.99 -3.20
C THR A 20 -20.12 -20.09 -3.62
N THR A 21 -20.40 -18.81 -3.82
CA THR A 21 -19.39 -17.79 -4.10
C THR A 21 -19.90 -16.42 -3.67
N LYS A 22 -18.99 -15.43 -3.52
CA LYS A 22 -19.41 -14.02 -3.42
C LYS A 22 -20.14 -13.66 -4.71
N THR A 23 -21.29 -12.97 -4.59
CA THR A 23 -22.13 -12.63 -5.73
C THR A 23 -21.34 -11.89 -6.83
N ALA A 24 -20.43 -10.98 -6.45
CA ALA A 24 -19.58 -10.27 -7.40
C ALA A 24 -18.57 -11.15 -8.16
N ALA A 25 -18.33 -12.38 -7.71
CA ALA A 25 -17.41 -13.34 -8.32
C ALA A 25 -18.12 -14.56 -8.93
N ALA A 26 -19.43 -14.50 -9.11
CA ALA A 26 -20.26 -15.63 -9.59
C ALA A 26 -19.78 -16.21 -10.92
N GLU A 27 -19.23 -15.40 -11.81
CA GLU A 27 -18.67 -15.86 -13.10
C GLU A 27 -17.37 -16.67 -12.95
N GLN A 28 -16.68 -16.53 -11.82
CA GLN A 28 -15.41 -17.22 -11.51
C GLN A 28 -15.60 -18.38 -10.53
N ALA A 29 -16.83 -18.73 -10.22
CA ALA A 29 -17.15 -19.77 -9.24
C ALA A 29 -16.53 -21.12 -9.60
N GLN A 30 -15.64 -21.62 -8.75
CA GLN A 30 -14.99 -22.92 -8.85
C GLN A 30 -15.38 -23.83 -7.68
N TYR A 31 -15.45 -25.14 -7.94
CA TYR A 31 -15.63 -26.14 -6.89
C TYR A 31 -14.31 -26.42 -6.14
N PRO A 32 -14.33 -26.71 -4.81
CA PRO A 32 -15.48 -26.83 -3.92
C PRO A 32 -15.93 -25.49 -3.34
N ALA A 33 -17.20 -25.43 -2.91
CA ALA A 33 -17.78 -24.30 -2.23
C ALA A 33 -17.04 -23.95 -0.95
N SER A 34 -16.81 -22.67 -0.70
CA SER A 34 -16.51 -22.17 0.63
C SER A 34 -17.83 -22.07 1.41
N HIS A 35 -17.84 -22.56 2.64
CA HIS A 35 -19.01 -22.43 3.52
C HIS A 35 -18.90 -21.24 4.46
N GLU A 36 -17.81 -20.49 4.37
CA GLU A 36 -17.53 -19.32 5.20
C GLU A 36 -17.27 -18.10 4.34
N PHE A 37 -17.93 -16.98 4.68
CA PHE A 37 -17.83 -15.70 4.00
C PHE A 37 -17.73 -14.56 4.99
N SER A 38 -17.13 -13.46 4.58
CA SER A 38 -17.07 -12.26 5.41
C SER A 38 -18.47 -11.76 5.75
N ARG A 39 -18.71 -11.43 7.01
CA ARG A 39 -19.99 -10.88 7.47
C ARG A 39 -20.43 -9.69 6.61
N GLY A 40 -21.71 -9.62 6.28
CA GLY A 40 -22.28 -8.58 5.43
C GLY A 40 -22.06 -8.78 3.93
N THR A 41 -21.43 -9.88 3.51
CA THR A 41 -21.23 -10.18 2.08
C THR A 41 -22.51 -10.77 1.49
N ASP A 42 -22.81 -10.39 0.24
CA ASP A 42 -23.81 -11.09 -0.57
C ASP A 42 -23.21 -12.39 -1.11
N VAL A 43 -23.88 -13.51 -0.86
CA VAL A 43 -23.42 -14.84 -1.24
C VAL A 43 -24.41 -15.48 -2.19
N SER A 44 -23.94 -15.88 -3.38
CA SER A 44 -24.73 -16.68 -4.31
C SER A 44 -24.56 -18.17 -4.03
N VAL A 45 -25.65 -18.85 -3.81
CA VAL A 45 -25.75 -20.31 -3.73
C VAL A 45 -26.23 -20.81 -5.09
N PHE A 46 -25.41 -21.62 -5.75
CA PHE A 46 -25.74 -22.23 -7.02
C PHE A 46 -26.05 -23.71 -6.86
N ALA A 47 -26.99 -24.19 -7.65
CA ALA A 47 -27.32 -25.60 -7.77
C ALA A 47 -27.26 -26.03 -9.23
N ASP A 48 -26.34 -26.94 -9.56
CA ASP A 48 -26.24 -27.54 -10.87
C ASP A 48 -26.89 -28.91 -10.88
N VAL A 49 -27.90 -29.08 -11.70
CA VAL A 49 -28.52 -30.39 -11.96
C VAL A 49 -27.72 -31.08 -13.04
N THR A 50 -27.01 -32.16 -12.67
CA THR A 50 -26.18 -32.92 -13.57
C THR A 50 -27.01 -33.90 -14.43
N ARG A 51 -26.37 -34.59 -15.40
CA ARG A 51 -26.95 -35.44 -16.43
C ARG A 51 -28.10 -36.34 -15.95
N GLY A 52 -29.15 -36.47 -16.77
CA GLY A 52 -30.33 -37.29 -16.50
C GLY A 52 -31.58 -36.48 -16.15
N HIS A 53 -31.47 -35.29 -15.57
CA HIS A 53 -32.59 -34.42 -15.16
C HIS A 53 -32.60 -33.05 -15.83
N ARG A 54 -32.23 -32.97 -17.10
CA ARG A 54 -32.31 -31.73 -17.90
C ARG A 54 -33.74 -31.16 -18.04
N GLY A 55 -34.72 -31.84 -17.48
CA GLY A 55 -36.13 -31.43 -17.46
C GLY A 55 -36.58 -30.76 -16.17
N GLU A 56 -35.71 -30.66 -15.17
CA GLU A 56 -36.01 -29.89 -13.96
C GLU A 56 -36.16 -28.41 -14.32
N LYS A 57 -37.34 -27.89 -14.05
CA LYS A 57 -37.72 -26.50 -14.42
C LYS A 57 -37.66 -25.57 -13.22
N SER A 58 -37.52 -26.11 -12.00
CA SER A 58 -37.50 -25.37 -10.77
C SER A 58 -36.60 -26.05 -9.74
N ALA A 59 -35.91 -25.24 -8.95
CA ALA A 59 -35.21 -25.62 -7.73
C ALA A 59 -35.63 -24.69 -6.61
N PHE A 60 -35.61 -25.21 -5.39
CA PHE A 60 -35.95 -24.50 -4.20
C PHE A 60 -34.81 -24.63 -3.23
N ILE A 61 -34.49 -23.55 -2.53
CA ILE A 61 -33.62 -23.58 -1.35
C ILE A 61 -34.50 -23.67 -0.12
N GLU A 62 -34.18 -24.57 0.78
CA GLU A 62 -34.84 -24.75 2.07
C GLU A 62 -33.88 -24.29 3.16
N PHE A 63 -34.38 -23.48 4.06
CA PHE A 63 -33.68 -22.98 5.25
C PHE A 63 -34.26 -23.62 6.49
N LYS A 64 -33.40 -23.94 7.46
CA LYS A 64 -33.81 -24.44 8.75
C LYS A 64 -33.57 -23.36 9.81
N GLU A 65 -34.65 -22.81 10.33
CA GLU A 65 -34.64 -21.81 11.38
C GLU A 65 -35.58 -22.24 12.52
N GLU A 66 -35.07 -22.28 13.76
CA GLU A 66 -35.80 -22.64 14.94
C GLU A 66 -36.68 -23.90 14.83
N GLY A 67 -36.26 -24.88 14.04
CA GLY A 67 -36.98 -26.14 13.82
C GLY A 67 -38.08 -26.07 12.74
N MET A 68 -38.30 -24.94 12.12
CA MET A 68 -39.14 -24.78 10.94
C MET A 68 -38.28 -24.82 9.68
N VAL A 69 -38.87 -25.23 8.57
CA VAL A 69 -38.24 -25.23 7.25
C VAL A 69 -38.99 -24.25 6.37
N GLU A 70 -38.32 -23.19 5.99
CA GLU A 70 -38.79 -22.23 4.99
C GLU A 70 -38.26 -22.63 3.62
N ARG A 71 -39.07 -22.46 2.57
CA ARG A 71 -38.74 -22.82 1.20
C ARG A 71 -38.88 -21.61 0.27
N ILE A 72 -37.81 -21.30 -0.47
CA ILE A 72 -37.80 -20.20 -1.46
C ILE A 72 -37.40 -20.77 -2.84
N GLU A 73 -38.09 -20.30 -3.90
CA GLU A 73 -37.75 -20.69 -5.24
C GLU A 73 -36.46 -20.02 -5.72
N MET A 74 -35.55 -20.82 -6.29
CA MET A 74 -34.30 -20.31 -6.86
C MET A 74 -34.51 -19.79 -8.27
N VAL A 75 -33.74 -18.81 -8.69
CA VAL A 75 -33.79 -18.22 -10.01
C VAL A 75 -33.03 -19.10 -11.01
N SER A 76 -33.67 -19.45 -12.14
CA SER A 76 -32.98 -20.13 -13.23
C SER A 76 -31.96 -19.19 -13.90
N THR A 77 -30.74 -19.65 -14.09
CA THR A 77 -29.69 -18.90 -14.78
C THR A 77 -29.71 -19.19 -16.30
N PRO A 78 -28.98 -18.42 -17.13
CA PRO A 78 -28.81 -18.73 -18.55
C PRO A 78 -28.14 -20.09 -18.83
N THR A 79 -27.38 -20.61 -17.84
CA THR A 79 -26.78 -21.95 -17.94
C THR A 79 -27.82 -23.01 -17.67
N LEU A 80 -28.03 -23.88 -18.64
CA LEU A 80 -29.04 -24.94 -18.56
C LEU A 80 -28.82 -25.85 -17.34
N GLY A 81 -29.87 -25.97 -16.51
CA GLY A 81 -29.84 -26.79 -15.30
C GLY A 81 -29.15 -26.14 -14.11
N ARG A 82 -28.81 -24.85 -14.21
CA ARG A 82 -28.24 -24.08 -13.11
C ARG A 82 -29.30 -23.14 -12.52
N PHE A 83 -29.38 -23.15 -11.22
CA PHE A 83 -30.25 -22.27 -10.42
C PHE A 83 -29.41 -21.48 -9.43
N GLU A 84 -29.86 -20.27 -9.09
CA GLU A 84 -29.17 -19.36 -8.17
C GLU A 84 -30.12 -18.85 -7.09
N PHE A 85 -29.62 -18.76 -5.88
CA PHE A 85 -30.22 -18.00 -4.79
C PHE A 85 -29.16 -17.05 -4.24
N VAL A 86 -29.54 -15.79 -3.95
CA VAL A 86 -28.65 -14.79 -3.35
C VAL A 86 -29.05 -14.57 -1.89
N ALA A 87 -28.17 -14.95 -0.97
CA ALA A 87 -28.25 -14.57 0.42
C ALA A 87 -27.62 -13.19 0.58
N SER A 88 -28.46 -12.17 0.71
CA SER A 88 -27.99 -10.78 0.83
C SER A 88 -27.51 -10.49 2.23
N SER A 89 -26.35 -9.82 2.33
CA SER A 89 -25.78 -9.33 3.60
C SER A 89 -25.74 -10.39 4.71
N LEU A 90 -25.01 -11.50 4.47
CA LEU A 90 -24.90 -12.62 5.40
C LEU A 90 -24.44 -12.15 6.79
N GLN A 91 -25.36 -12.16 7.78
CA GLN A 91 -25.11 -11.70 9.15
C GLN A 91 -24.96 -12.85 10.14
N GLU A 92 -25.78 -13.89 10.01
CA GLU A 92 -25.85 -15.04 10.91
C GLU A 92 -25.67 -16.34 10.15
N PRO A 93 -25.17 -17.41 10.78
CA PRO A 93 -25.09 -18.71 10.14
C PRO A 93 -26.49 -19.29 9.92
N PHE A 94 -26.69 -19.96 8.79
CA PHE A 94 -27.91 -20.69 8.53
C PHE A 94 -27.64 -22.05 7.87
N GLU A 95 -28.48 -23.03 8.18
CA GLU A 95 -28.49 -24.33 7.53
C GLU A 95 -29.43 -24.26 6.32
N TYR A 96 -28.97 -24.78 5.18
CA TYR A 96 -29.75 -24.82 3.96
C TYR A 96 -29.55 -26.14 3.21
N ARG A 97 -30.52 -26.49 2.38
CA ARG A 97 -30.40 -27.49 1.34
C ARG A 97 -31.14 -27.05 0.09
N VAL A 98 -30.79 -27.64 -1.04
CA VAL A 98 -31.51 -27.42 -2.29
C VAL A 98 -32.32 -28.66 -2.64
N VAL A 99 -33.54 -28.40 -3.07
CA VAL A 99 -34.53 -29.44 -3.45
C VAL A 99 -35.04 -29.12 -4.84
N THR A 100 -35.13 -30.15 -5.67
CA THR A 100 -35.88 -30.13 -6.93
C THR A 100 -37.04 -31.11 -6.82
N PRO A 101 -37.97 -31.20 -7.80
CA PRO A 101 -39.02 -32.21 -7.77
C PRO A 101 -38.55 -33.64 -7.61
N THR A 102 -37.29 -33.96 -7.97
CA THR A 102 -36.79 -35.33 -7.95
C THR A 102 -35.49 -35.54 -7.17
N LEU A 103 -34.81 -34.46 -6.77
CA LEU A 103 -33.51 -34.51 -6.08
C LEU A 103 -33.51 -33.62 -4.85
N GLU A 104 -32.74 -34.00 -3.85
CA GLU A 104 -32.43 -33.15 -2.70
C GLU A 104 -30.92 -33.23 -2.34
N SER A 105 -30.35 -32.13 -1.94
CA SER A 105 -28.98 -32.09 -1.42
C SER A 105 -28.92 -32.47 0.05
N PRO A 106 -27.76 -32.84 0.57
CA PRO A 106 -27.50 -32.75 2.03
C PRO A 106 -27.76 -31.36 2.58
N TRP A 107 -27.99 -31.28 3.89
CA TRP A 107 -27.96 -30.02 4.60
C TRP A 107 -26.52 -29.49 4.67
N GLU A 108 -26.34 -28.22 4.33
CA GLU A 108 -25.08 -27.50 4.36
C GLU A 108 -25.24 -26.27 5.29
N THR A 109 -24.12 -25.77 5.83
CA THR A 109 -24.15 -24.57 6.67
C THR A 109 -23.38 -23.46 5.99
N LEU A 110 -23.98 -22.29 5.88
CA LEU A 110 -23.31 -21.08 5.44
C LEU A 110 -23.04 -20.21 6.68
N SER A 111 -21.80 -19.86 6.92
CA SER A 111 -21.38 -19.16 8.14
C SER A 111 -20.66 -17.83 7.81
N PRO A 112 -21.06 -16.73 8.46
CA PRO A 112 -20.28 -15.50 8.40
C PRO A 112 -19.06 -15.60 9.31
N PHE A 113 -17.97 -14.94 8.93
CA PHE A 113 -16.83 -14.69 9.79
C PHE A 113 -16.44 -13.21 9.75
N ASP A 114 -15.80 -12.74 10.81
CA ASP A 114 -15.29 -11.38 10.90
C ASP A 114 -13.82 -11.38 10.49
N PRO A 115 -13.49 -10.80 9.30
CA PRO A 115 -12.11 -10.69 8.86
C PRO A 115 -11.33 -9.73 9.77
N PRO A 116 -9.97 -9.80 9.75
CA PRO A 116 -9.17 -8.80 10.46
C PRO A 116 -9.46 -7.41 9.91
N ALA A 117 -9.74 -6.46 10.80
CA ALA A 117 -10.02 -5.08 10.45
C ALA A 117 -8.89 -4.14 10.88
N LEU A 118 -8.59 -3.17 10.03
CA LEU A 118 -7.68 -2.07 10.31
C LEU A 118 -8.45 -0.99 11.08
N VAL A 119 -7.91 -0.60 12.24
CA VAL A 119 -8.43 0.53 13.02
C VAL A 119 -7.82 1.82 12.51
N GLN A 120 -6.48 1.84 12.36
CA GLN A 120 -5.76 3.01 11.89
C GLN A 120 -4.48 2.61 11.16
N ALA A 121 -4.13 3.39 10.12
CA ALA A 121 -2.82 3.42 9.52
C ALA A 121 -2.24 4.83 9.70
N LYS A 122 -1.08 4.92 10.33
CA LYS A 122 -0.38 6.19 10.58
C LYS A 122 1.04 6.11 10.06
N TRP A 123 1.38 7.04 9.18
CA TRP A 123 2.73 7.25 8.69
C TRP A 123 3.35 8.44 9.40
N THR A 124 4.54 8.26 9.95
CA THR A 124 5.37 9.36 10.41
C THR A 124 6.54 9.51 9.44
N VAL A 125 6.69 10.69 8.88
CA VAL A 125 7.74 11.05 7.94
C VAL A 125 8.81 11.83 8.67
N TYR A 126 10.04 11.35 8.60
CA TYR A 126 11.23 12.02 9.13
C TYR A 126 12.08 12.50 7.95
N PRO A 127 12.01 13.80 7.59
CA PRO A 127 12.85 14.36 6.54
C PRO A 127 14.33 14.27 6.91
N PRO A 128 15.25 14.26 5.91
CA PRO A 128 16.68 14.35 6.18
C PRO A 128 17.04 15.62 6.95
N ALA A 129 18.04 15.54 7.83
CA ALA A 129 18.42 16.65 8.71
C ALA A 129 18.79 17.94 7.97
N TYR A 130 19.37 17.83 6.77
CA TYR A 130 19.77 18.99 5.96
C TYR A 130 18.58 19.84 5.49
N THR A 131 17.38 19.25 5.39
CA THR A 131 16.17 19.99 4.97
C THR A 131 15.67 20.97 6.03
N ASN A 132 16.15 20.84 7.27
CA ASN A 132 15.69 21.60 8.43
C ASN A 132 14.16 21.57 8.62
N MET A 133 13.50 20.51 8.16
CA MET A 133 12.05 20.30 8.29
C MET A 133 11.74 19.42 9.51
N ASP A 134 10.68 19.76 10.22
CA ASP A 134 10.14 18.91 11.28
C ASP A 134 9.51 17.64 10.71
N SER A 135 9.48 16.56 11.52
CA SER A 135 8.72 15.37 11.21
C SER A 135 7.22 15.67 11.17
N PHE A 136 6.49 14.98 10.30
CA PHE A 136 5.04 15.16 10.17
C PHE A 136 4.33 13.81 10.01
N GLU A 137 3.02 13.81 10.27
CA GLU A 137 2.20 12.63 10.21
C GLU A 137 1.23 12.65 9.02
N HIS A 138 0.97 11.47 8.45
CA HIS A 138 -0.03 11.23 7.43
C HIS A 138 -0.89 10.04 7.83
N LEU A 139 -2.21 10.20 7.79
CA LEU A 139 -3.16 9.17 8.18
C LEU A 139 -3.76 8.48 6.96
N GLY A 140 -3.88 7.16 7.05
CA GLY A 140 -4.46 6.32 6.00
C GLY A 140 -3.50 6.00 4.87
N PHE A 141 -4.10 5.73 3.70
CA PHE A 141 -3.42 5.42 2.45
C PHE A 141 -3.65 6.55 1.45
N GLY A 142 -2.96 6.51 0.30
CA GLY A 142 -3.10 7.49 -0.76
C GLY A 142 -1.75 8.04 -1.22
N TYR A 143 -1.74 9.28 -1.72
CA TYR A 143 -0.55 9.91 -2.27
C TYR A 143 0.12 10.85 -1.28
N LEU A 144 1.44 10.70 -1.11
CA LEU A 144 2.26 11.56 -0.27
C LEU A 144 3.56 11.92 -1.00
N ARG A 145 4.01 13.16 -0.84
CA ARG A 145 5.35 13.59 -1.24
C ARG A 145 6.19 13.95 -0.02
N ALA A 146 7.46 13.56 -0.04
CA ALA A 146 8.42 13.89 1.00
C ALA A 146 9.82 14.08 0.38
N PRO A 147 10.73 14.83 1.01
CA PRO A 147 12.10 14.97 0.55
C PRO A 147 12.75 13.61 0.32
N GLU A 148 13.56 13.49 -0.72
CA GLU A 148 14.36 12.29 -0.98
C GLU A 148 15.24 11.97 0.24
N GLY A 149 15.38 10.68 0.58
CA GLY A 149 16.07 10.24 1.78
C GLY A 149 15.25 10.33 3.08
N SER A 150 13.98 10.77 3.03
CA SER A 150 13.09 10.74 4.20
C SER A 150 12.88 9.31 4.70
N VAL A 151 12.85 9.13 6.02
CA VAL A 151 12.50 7.86 6.64
C VAL A 151 11.00 7.84 6.92
N LEU A 152 10.32 6.88 6.31
CA LEU A 152 8.89 6.62 6.50
C LEU A 152 8.72 5.55 7.59
N GLN A 153 7.96 5.84 8.64
CA GLN A 153 7.58 4.86 9.65
C GLN A 153 6.07 4.66 9.64
N LEU A 154 5.65 3.41 9.43
CA LEU A 154 4.26 3.00 9.49
C LEU A 154 3.94 2.39 10.84
N GLU A 155 2.85 2.81 11.43
CA GLU A 155 2.18 2.16 12.55
C GLU A 155 0.76 1.77 12.11
N LEU A 156 0.44 0.47 12.22
CA LEU A 156 -0.89 -0.06 11.93
C LEU A 156 -1.52 -0.54 13.22
N GLU A 157 -2.68 -0.03 13.53
CA GLU A 157 -3.53 -0.55 14.60
C GLU A 157 -4.62 -1.44 13.99
N VAL A 158 -4.77 -2.65 14.53
CA VAL A 158 -5.74 -3.65 14.07
C VAL A 158 -6.67 -4.03 15.21
N GLU A 159 -7.91 -4.42 14.85
CA GLU A 159 -8.96 -4.75 15.83
C GLU A 159 -8.66 -6.04 16.59
N LYS A 160 -8.08 -7.04 15.90
CA LYS A 160 -7.68 -8.32 16.50
C LYS A 160 -6.26 -8.26 17.05
N SER A 161 -5.93 -9.17 17.96
CA SER A 161 -4.55 -9.32 18.45
C SER A 161 -3.58 -9.56 17.29
N PRO A 162 -2.44 -8.83 17.23
CA PRO A 162 -1.43 -9.00 16.18
C PRO A 162 -0.82 -10.40 16.10
N GLU A 163 -0.92 -11.19 17.17
CA GLU A 163 -0.47 -12.59 17.17
C GLU A 163 -1.35 -13.49 16.29
N ARG A 164 -2.57 -13.02 15.97
CA ARG A 164 -3.56 -13.72 15.15
C ARG A 164 -3.74 -13.10 13.78
N VAL A 165 -3.02 -12.03 13.47
CA VAL A 165 -3.12 -11.29 12.21
C VAL A 165 -1.75 -11.18 11.57
N GLY A 166 -1.63 -11.56 10.32
CA GLY A 166 -0.49 -11.25 9.47
C GLY A 166 -0.74 -9.94 8.72
N ALA A 167 0.21 -9.01 8.76
CA ALA A 167 0.16 -7.78 7.98
C ALA A 167 1.28 -7.78 6.94
N THR A 168 0.95 -7.56 5.67
CA THR A 168 1.89 -7.58 4.56
C THR A 168 1.66 -6.38 3.65
N ILE A 169 2.74 -5.67 3.29
CA ILE A 169 2.73 -4.69 2.23
C ILE A 169 3.18 -5.37 0.93
N HIS A 170 2.34 -5.33 -0.07
CA HIS A 170 2.64 -5.77 -1.43
C HIS A 170 3.12 -4.57 -2.23
N GLY A 171 4.42 -4.51 -2.50
CA GLY A 171 5.04 -3.49 -3.37
C GLY A 171 5.30 -4.04 -4.76
N LEU A 172 5.65 -3.14 -5.70
CA LEU A 172 5.95 -3.53 -7.10
C LEU A 172 7.19 -4.44 -7.19
N GLU A 173 8.17 -4.24 -6.33
CA GLU A 173 9.44 -4.99 -6.38
C GLU A 173 9.52 -6.13 -5.37
N SER A 174 8.87 -5.98 -4.22
CA SER A 174 8.92 -6.98 -3.14
C SER A 174 7.78 -6.81 -2.14
N ASN A 175 7.45 -7.92 -1.47
CA ASN A 175 6.51 -7.90 -0.35
C ASN A 175 7.27 -7.74 0.96
N ALA A 176 6.71 -6.98 1.89
CA ALA A 176 7.24 -6.78 3.23
C ALA A 176 6.23 -7.23 4.29
N THR A 177 6.63 -8.17 5.14
CA THR A 177 5.85 -8.56 6.32
C THR A 177 6.15 -7.60 7.45
N LEU A 178 5.12 -7.07 8.09
CA LEU A 178 5.25 -6.10 9.16
C LEU A 178 5.53 -6.81 10.49
N ALA A 179 6.39 -6.20 11.29
CA ALA A 179 6.72 -6.69 12.63
C ALA A 179 5.73 -6.16 13.68
N VAL A 180 5.40 -6.99 14.67
CA VAL A 180 4.62 -6.57 15.83
C VAL A 180 5.49 -5.68 16.72
N LYS A 181 5.07 -4.44 16.99
CA LYS A 181 5.76 -3.48 17.87
C LYS A 181 5.18 -3.46 19.29
N ALA A 182 3.86 -3.58 19.39
CA ALA A 182 3.12 -3.53 20.65
C ALA A 182 1.81 -4.32 20.50
N PRO A 183 1.05 -4.60 21.59
CA PRO A 183 -0.26 -5.18 21.48
C PRO A 183 -1.14 -4.38 20.50
N ALA A 184 -1.69 -5.04 19.51
CA ALA A 184 -2.52 -4.49 18.43
C ALA A 184 -1.80 -3.54 17.42
N VAL A 185 -0.46 -3.39 17.48
CA VAL A 185 0.27 -2.46 16.62
C VAL A 185 1.37 -3.17 15.83
N PHE A 186 1.33 -3.04 14.52
CA PHE A 186 2.43 -3.39 13.61
C PHE A 186 3.28 -2.19 13.30
N GLY A 187 4.57 -2.42 13.03
CA GLY A 187 5.49 -1.39 12.60
C GLY A 187 6.27 -1.79 11.35
N TYR A 188 6.55 -0.79 10.52
CA TYR A 188 7.42 -0.91 9.36
C TYR A 188 8.20 0.38 9.17
N SER A 189 9.40 0.31 8.62
CA SER A 189 10.21 1.49 8.30
C SER A 189 10.88 1.32 6.95
N LYS A 190 10.89 2.39 6.16
CA LYS A 190 11.52 2.43 4.83
C LYS A 190 12.07 3.83 4.55
N GLU A 191 13.25 3.89 3.96
CA GLU A 191 13.82 5.11 3.40
C GLU A 191 13.27 5.36 1.99
N LEU A 192 12.88 6.61 1.70
CA LEU A 192 12.28 7.02 0.44
C LEU A 192 13.37 7.52 -0.52
N GLN A 193 13.94 6.60 -1.32
CA GLN A 193 14.95 6.90 -2.34
C GLN A 193 14.36 7.03 -3.76
N SER A 194 13.21 6.40 -3.99
CA SER A 194 12.48 6.41 -5.26
C SER A 194 11.00 6.32 -4.99
N GLU A 195 10.17 6.57 -6.00
CA GLU A 195 8.73 6.37 -5.87
C GLU A 195 8.42 4.95 -5.36
N TRP A 196 7.61 4.88 -4.33
CA TRP A 196 7.23 3.63 -3.69
C TRP A 196 5.72 3.50 -3.65
N THR A 197 5.23 2.53 -4.39
CA THR A 197 3.82 2.14 -4.42
C THR A 197 3.63 0.83 -3.69
N GLY A 198 2.57 0.73 -2.91
CA GLY A 198 2.25 -0.49 -2.19
C GLY A 198 0.78 -0.59 -1.82
N ARG A 199 0.38 -1.81 -1.45
CA ARG A 199 -0.96 -2.12 -0.94
C ARG A 199 -0.84 -2.98 0.31
N LEU A 200 -1.58 -2.61 1.36
CA LEU A 200 -1.64 -3.41 2.58
C LEU A 200 -2.61 -4.58 2.41
N SER A 201 -2.24 -5.73 2.95
CA SER A 201 -3.15 -6.85 3.22
C SER A 201 -3.08 -7.30 4.66
N LEU A 202 -4.23 -7.68 5.21
CA LEU A 202 -4.34 -8.34 6.52
C LEU A 202 -4.86 -9.76 6.32
N THR A 203 -4.23 -10.73 6.97
CA THR A 203 -4.59 -12.15 6.90
C THR A 203 -4.88 -12.67 8.31
N ASP A 204 -5.97 -13.40 8.48
CA ASP A 204 -6.23 -14.14 9.73
C ASP A 204 -5.29 -15.35 9.77
N LEU A 205 -4.37 -15.39 10.75
CA LEU A 205 -3.39 -16.48 10.90
C LEU A 205 -4.00 -17.76 11.45
N ASP A 206 -5.17 -17.66 12.10
CA ASP A 206 -5.91 -18.84 12.58
C ASP A 206 -6.71 -19.53 11.46
N ALA A 207 -6.98 -18.81 10.38
CA ALA A 207 -7.73 -19.31 9.23
C ALA A 207 -7.23 -18.69 7.91
N PRO A 208 -5.98 -18.97 7.51
CA PRO A 208 -5.37 -18.36 6.33
C PRO A 208 -6.06 -18.74 5.00
N GLU A 209 -6.79 -19.86 5.01
CA GLU A 209 -7.58 -20.31 3.86
C GLU A 209 -8.76 -19.39 3.50
N ARG A 210 -9.18 -18.52 4.42
CA ARG A 210 -10.21 -17.49 4.21
C ARG A 210 -9.73 -16.34 3.34
N GLY A 211 -8.41 -16.30 3.06
CA GLY A 211 -7.76 -15.25 2.27
C GLY A 211 -7.44 -14.00 3.08
N SER A 212 -7.04 -12.95 2.37
CA SER A 212 -6.58 -11.68 2.97
C SER A 212 -7.52 -10.54 2.60
N VAL A 213 -7.73 -9.63 3.54
CA VAL A 213 -8.39 -8.35 3.27
C VAL A 213 -7.37 -7.40 2.65
N GLN A 214 -7.72 -6.84 1.50
CA GLN A 214 -6.90 -5.84 0.80
C GLN A 214 -7.39 -4.43 1.12
N TYR A 215 -6.45 -3.52 1.34
CA TYR A 215 -6.72 -2.10 1.57
C TYR A 215 -6.29 -1.28 0.36
N ASP A 216 -6.60 0.01 0.37
CA ASP A 216 -6.28 0.92 -0.72
C ASP A 216 -4.77 1.02 -0.97
N GLU A 217 -4.44 1.37 -2.21
CA GLU A 217 -3.08 1.61 -2.63
C GLU A 217 -2.55 2.94 -2.04
N PHE A 218 -1.27 2.96 -1.71
CA PHE A 218 -0.55 4.18 -1.38
C PHE A 218 0.60 4.39 -2.36
N VAL A 219 0.92 5.67 -2.58
CA VAL A 219 2.05 6.09 -3.42
C VAL A 219 2.83 7.16 -2.67
N PHE A 220 4.10 6.91 -2.41
CA PHE A 220 5.03 7.87 -1.85
C PHE A 220 6.06 8.26 -2.89
N ALA A 221 6.10 9.55 -3.24
CA ALA A 221 6.99 10.09 -4.25
C ALA A 221 8.07 10.99 -3.60
N PRO A 222 9.36 10.76 -3.89
CA PRO A 222 10.41 11.64 -3.41
C PRO A 222 10.31 13.02 -4.08
N ILE A 223 10.66 14.05 -3.34
CA ILE A 223 10.97 15.37 -3.85
C ILE A 223 12.49 15.40 -3.94
N PRO A 224 13.07 15.42 -5.17
CA PRO A 224 14.51 15.49 -5.34
C PRO A 224 15.08 16.75 -4.70
N ASP A 225 16.29 16.64 -4.15
CA ASP A 225 17.08 17.77 -3.68
C ASP A 225 17.65 18.53 -4.88
N GLU A 226 17.52 19.85 -4.90
CA GLU A 226 18.11 20.70 -5.91
C GLU A 226 19.51 21.14 -5.48
N PRO A 227 20.55 21.05 -6.35
CA PRO A 227 21.88 21.47 -5.97
C PRO A 227 21.92 22.99 -5.73
N PRO A 228 22.75 23.48 -4.76
CA PRO A 228 22.87 24.89 -4.48
C PRO A 228 23.37 25.68 -5.69
N LEU A 229 22.81 26.86 -5.87
CA LEU A 229 23.30 27.84 -6.84
C LEU A 229 24.28 28.78 -6.13
N VAL A 230 25.48 28.96 -6.74
CA VAL A 230 26.47 29.91 -6.26
C VAL A 230 26.97 30.73 -7.46
N GLU A 231 26.98 32.06 -7.31
CA GLU A 231 27.43 33.00 -8.33
C GLU A 231 28.29 34.10 -7.72
N ILE A 232 29.44 34.39 -8.34
CA ILE A 232 30.21 35.58 -8.07
C ILE A 232 29.59 36.73 -8.86
N THR A 233 28.93 37.66 -8.17
CA THR A 233 28.23 38.78 -8.81
C THR A 233 29.18 39.97 -9.08
N GLU A 234 30.22 40.12 -8.26
CA GLU A 234 31.32 41.04 -8.47
C GLU A 234 32.67 40.39 -8.14
N PRO A 235 33.71 40.54 -8.95
CA PRO A 235 33.74 41.17 -10.27
C PRO A 235 33.07 40.31 -11.35
N ALA A 236 32.20 40.90 -12.16
CA ALA A 236 31.46 40.22 -13.23
C ALA A 236 32.32 39.88 -14.46
N LYS A 237 33.59 40.21 -14.42
CA LYS A 237 34.55 40.02 -15.55
C LYS A 237 35.99 39.97 -15.04
N ASP A 238 36.89 39.51 -15.88
CA ASP A 238 38.33 39.53 -15.64
C ASP A 238 38.82 40.96 -15.43
N LEU A 239 39.66 41.15 -14.41
CA LEU A 239 40.21 42.45 -14.03
C LEU A 239 41.73 42.44 -14.19
N GLN A 240 42.27 43.62 -14.51
CA GLN A 240 43.71 43.92 -14.38
C GLN A 240 43.86 44.85 -13.20
N LEU A 241 44.55 44.41 -12.16
CA LEU A 241 44.69 45.12 -10.90
C LEU A 241 46.18 45.26 -10.53
N PRO A 242 46.58 46.34 -9.80
CA PRO A 242 47.86 46.38 -9.17
C PRO A 242 48.05 45.23 -8.16
N ALA A 243 49.30 44.82 -7.97
CA ALA A 243 49.62 43.71 -7.07
C ALA A 243 49.29 43.95 -5.58
N ASP A 244 49.10 45.20 -5.23
CA ASP A 244 48.73 45.69 -3.88
C ASP A 244 47.26 46.11 -3.76
N ALA A 245 46.41 45.76 -4.72
CA ALA A 245 45.02 46.16 -4.70
C ALA A 245 44.19 45.32 -3.74
N ASN A 246 43.12 45.91 -3.23
CA ASN A 246 42.06 45.23 -2.55
C ASN A 246 40.91 44.97 -3.54
N LEU A 247 40.55 43.69 -3.75
CA LEU A 247 39.47 43.28 -4.63
C LEU A 247 38.22 42.94 -3.81
N LEU A 248 37.14 43.70 -4.06
CA LEU A 248 35.84 43.34 -3.52
C LEU A 248 35.28 42.17 -4.35
N VAL A 249 34.93 41.09 -3.66
CA VAL A 249 34.22 39.92 -4.24
C VAL A 249 32.85 39.84 -3.60
N GLU A 250 31.82 39.94 -4.43
CA GLU A 250 30.45 39.73 -3.98
C GLU A 250 29.94 38.38 -4.49
N VAL A 251 29.34 37.62 -3.58
CA VAL A 251 28.86 36.27 -3.85
C VAL A 251 27.38 36.20 -3.50
N PHE A 252 26.59 35.64 -4.41
CA PHE A 252 25.22 35.21 -4.18
C PHE A 252 25.19 33.69 -4.09
N ALA A 253 24.53 33.16 -3.06
CA ALA A 253 24.29 31.76 -2.89
C ALA A 253 22.80 31.51 -2.57
N SER A 254 22.20 30.48 -3.15
CA SER A 254 20.82 30.08 -2.86
C SER A 254 20.67 28.56 -2.89
N ASP A 255 19.72 28.07 -2.07
CA ASP A 255 19.41 26.65 -1.98
C ASP A 255 17.97 26.50 -1.43
N ASP A 256 17.22 25.49 -1.89
CA ASP A 256 15.82 25.28 -1.52
C ASP A 256 15.65 24.85 -0.05
N HIS A 257 16.66 24.20 0.53
CA HIS A 257 16.72 23.82 1.95
C HIS A 257 17.56 24.76 2.80
N GLY A 258 18.33 25.63 2.18
CA GLY A 258 19.08 26.70 2.82
C GLY A 258 20.59 26.51 2.79
N VAL A 259 21.27 27.65 2.69
CA VAL A 259 22.74 27.78 2.63
C VAL A 259 23.32 27.75 4.02
N ALA A 260 24.05 26.71 4.38
CA ALA A 260 24.71 26.59 5.69
C ALA A 260 26.19 27.01 5.68
N ASP A 261 26.89 26.83 4.54
CA ASP A 261 28.31 27.05 4.40
C ASP A 261 28.62 27.61 2.99
N VAL A 262 29.38 28.68 2.92
CA VAL A 262 29.92 29.26 1.67
C VAL A 262 31.41 29.44 1.83
N ARG A 263 32.21 28.87 0.93
CA ARG A 263 33.66 28.95 0.94
C ARG A 263 34.17 29.59 -0.32
N ILE A 264 35.17 30.43 -0.19
CA ILE A 264 35.93 30.96 -1.32
C ILE A 264 37.28 30.24 -1.40
N ASN A 265 37.60 29.75 -2.59
CA ASN A 265 38.92 29.18 -2.87
C ASN A 265 39.70 30.12 -3.78
N VAL A 266 40.80 30.59 -3.30
CA VAL A 266 41.74 31.46 -4.06
C VAL A 266 42.95 30.62 -4.48
N SER A 267 43.26 30.60 -5.76
CA SER A 267 44.44 29.89 -6.29
C SER A 267 45.42 30.83 -6.94
N HIS A 268 46.67 30.80 -6.50
CA HIS A 268 47.78 31.54 -7.05
C HIS A 268 49.04 30.69 -7.16
N ALA A 269 49.71 30.68 -8.26
CA ALA A 269 51.00 29.99 -8.50
C ALA A 269 51.02 28.50 -8.09
N GLY A 270 49.85 27.82 -8.04
CA GLY A 270 49.70 26.41 -7.63
C GLY A 270 49.40 26.23 -6.14
N GLU A 271 49.42 27.28 -5.36
CA GLU A 271 48.93 27.30 -4.00
C GLU A 271 47.40 27.57 -3.98
N LYS A 272 46.72 26.94 -3.03
CA LYS A 272 45.27 27.09 -2.84
C LYS A 272 45.03 27.53 -1.41
N GLU A 273 44.29 28.61 -1.24
CA GLU A 273 43.81 29.07 0.04
C GLU A 273 42.28 28.93 0.05
N GLU A 274 41.76 28.40 1.14
CA GLU A 274 40.32 28.27 1.34
C GLU A 274 39.92 29.12 2.53
N GLU A 275 38.89 29.95 2.38
CA GLU A 275 38.32 30.75 3.45
C GLU A 275 36.80 30.55 3.50
N THR A 276 36.28 30.32 4.71
CA THR A 276 34.84 30.20 4.97
C THR A 276 34.25 31.59 5.13
N LEU A 277 33.31 31.96 4.29
CA LEU A 277 32.65 33.25 4.32
C LEU A 277 31.40 33.26 5.20
N PHE A 278 30.78 32.11 5.39
CA PHE A 278 29.51 31.99 6.11
C PHE A 278 29.31 30.56 6.64
N VAL A 279 28.77 30.45 7.85
CA VAL A 279 28.47 29.19 8.50
C VAL A 279 27.05 29.13 9.07
N GLU A 280 26.51 30.22 9.63
CA GLU A 280 25.17 30.29 10.26
C GLU A 280 24.64 31.72 10.35
N PRO A 281 23.33 31.97 10.45
CA PRO A 281 22.21 31.03 10.39
C PRO A 281 21.90 30.56 8.95
N VAL A 282 21.29 29.37 8.83
CA VAL A 282 20.85 28.80 7.53
C VAL A 282 19.73 29.69 6.97
N GLU A 283 19.94 30.19 5.75
CA GLU A 283 18.99 31.04 5.02
C GLU A 283 18.89 30.51 3.57
N LYS A 284 17.71 30.63 2.95
CA LYS A 284 17.50 30.14 1.56
C LYS A 284 18.31 30.94 0.53
N GLU A 285 18.57 32.19 0.80
CA GLU A 285 19.38 33.08 -0.04
C GLU A 285 20.36 33.85 0.81
N LYS A 286 21.58 33.98 0.33
CA LYS A 286 22.64 34.70 1.01
C LYS A 286 23.42 35.56 0.03
N LYS A 287 23.67 36.83 0.40
CA LYS A 287 24.61 37.74 -0.26
C LYS A 287 25.77 38.01 0.68
N LEU A 288 26.96 37.75 0.21
CA LEU A 288 28.18 37.87 0.97
C LEU A 288 29.16 38.78 0.25
N SER A 289 29.92 39.54 1.00
CA SER A 289 31.00 40.39 0.46
C SER A 289 32.31 40.00 1.15
N TYR A 290 33.32 39.79 0.33
CA TYR A 290 34.67 39.44 0.76
C TYR A 290 35.68 40.40 0.13
N ILE A 291 36.64 40.87 0.93
CA ILE A 291 37.72 41.70 0.43
C ILE A 291 38.97 40.84 0.33
N LEU A 292 39.39 40.60 -0.90
CA LEU A 292 40.60 39.86 -1.21
C LEU A 292 41.76 40.85 -1.29
N ASP A 293 42.66 40.80 -0.29
CA ASP A 293 43.90 41.60 -0.30
C ASP A 293 44.95 40.88 -1.16
N LEU A 294 45.34 41.56 -2.26
CA LEU A 294 46.32 41.01 -3.20
C LEU A 294 47.76 41.26 -2.70
N SER A 295 48.02 42.22 -1.79
CA SER A 295 49.34 42.56 -1.31
C SER A 295 50.02 41.41 -0.54
N GLU A 296 49.20 40.54 0.11
CA GLU A 296 49.70 39.41 0.89
C GLU A 296 50.11 38.20 0.01
N ARG A 297 49.83 38.24 -1.29
CA ARG A 297 49.96 37.07 -2.18
C ARG A 297 51.19 37.06 -3.11
N ALA A 298 52.11 37.98 -2.92
CA ALA A 298 53.37 38.06 -3.69
C ALA A 298 53.17 37.92 -5.22
N LEU A 299 52.15 38.57 -5.77
CA LEU A 299 51.80 38.48 -7.18
C LEU A 299 52.91 39.08 -8.05
N ALA A 300 53.38 38.33 -9.07
CA ALA A 300 54.29 38.86 -10.10
C ALA A 300 53.52 39.80 -11.02
N VAL A 301 54.09 40.99 -11.32
CA VAL A 301 53.56 41.89 -12.33
C VAL A 301 53.76 41.22 -13.67
N GLY A 302 52.64 40.84 -14.38
CA GLY A 302 52.65 40.25 -15.70
C GLY A 302 52.79 41.29 -16.80
#